data_c34b1af20ddfef8027c3e89a13ef4666
#
_entry.id   c34b1af20ddfef8027c3e89a13ef4666
#
_cell.length_a   1.000
_cell.length_b   1.000
_cell.length_c   1.000
_cell.angle_alpha   90.00
_cell.angle_beta   90.00
_cell.angle_gamma   90.00
#
_symmetry.space_group_name_H-M   'P 1'
#
loop_
_entity.id
_entity.type
_entity.pdbx_description
1 polymer ?
#
loop_
_entity_poly.entity_id
_entity_poly.type
_entity_poly.pdbx_seq_one_letter_code
_entity_poly.pdbx_strand_id
1 'polypeptide(L)'
;MATVTFDGASRIYSKDAKRPAVDRLNLDIADGEFLVLVGPSGCGKSTSLRMLAGLEPTDRGSIRIGGKDVTGVSPSDRDVAMVFQNYALYPNMSVAQNMSFALENRKVPKSEIKSRVQEAAKILQMEDLLDRKPANLSGGQRQRVAMGRAIVREPAVFCMDEPLSNLDAKLRVSTRAQISNLQRRLGTTTVYVTHDQTEAMTMGDRVAVLNAGVLQ
;
A
#
# COMPACT_ATOMS: atom_id res chain seq x y z
N MET A 1 -12.80 7.12 -4.12
CA MET A 1 -11.53 6.92 -4.85
C MET A 1 -10.95 8.29 -5.09
N ALA A 2 -9.66 8.41 -5.33
CA ALA A 2 -9.05 9.74 -5.40
C ALA A 2 -7.83 9.75 -6.31
N THR A 3 -7.62 10.87 -7.01
CA THR A 3 -6.35 11.16 -7.70
C THR A 3 -5.23 11.35 -6.68
N VAL A 4 -3.98 11.09 -7.08
CA VAL A 4 -2.80 11.42 -6.28
C VAL A 4 -1.88 12.30 -7.11
N THR A 5 -1.39 13.39 -6.52
CA THR A 5 -0.43 14.30 -7.16
C THR A 5 0.77 14.52 -6.24
N PHE A 6 1.97 14.24 -6.75
CA PHE A 6 3.22 14.73 -6.20
C PHE A 6 3.63 15.97 -7.01
N ASP A 7 3.83 17.10 -6.35
CA ASP A 7 4.18 18.37 -6.96
C ASP A 7 5.52 18.85 -6.38
N GLY A 8 6.61 18.58 -7.09
CA GLY A 8 7.97 18.87 -6.68
C GLY A 8 8.38 18.22 -5.35
N ALA A 9 7.74 17.09 -4.97
CA ALA A 9 7.91 16.49 -3.67
C ALA A 9 9.34 15.95 -3.47
N SER A 10 10.00 16.34 -2.36
CA SER A 10 11.38 15.93 -2.07
C SER A 10 11.52 15.44 -0.63
N ARG A 11 12.44 14.48 -0.43
CA ARG A 11 12.84 13.96 0.88
C ARG A 11 14.36 13.98 1.04
N ILE A 12 14.83 14.61 2.11
CA ILE A 12 16.25 14.85 2.40
C ILE A 12 16.54 14.32 3.80
N TYR A 13 17.20 13.16 3.92
CA TYR A 13 17.50 12.56 5.23
C TYR A 13 18.62 13.27 6.01
N SER A 14 19.57 13.89 5.32
CA SER A 14 20.67 14.63 5.94
C SER A 14 21.00 15.88 5.12
N LYS A 15 21.30 16.99 5.80
CA LYS A 15 21.77 18.22 5.14
C LYS A 15 23.09 18.02 4.39
N ASP A 16 23.90 17.06 4.82
CA ASP A 16 25.18 16.70 4.20
C ASP A 16 25.03 15.61 3.13
N ALA A 17 23.83 15.13 2.89
CA ALA A 17 23.60 14.15 1.84
C ALA A 17 23.91 14.74 0.46
N LYS A 18 24.76 14.09 -0.31
CA LYS A 18 25.10 14.52 -1.67
C LYS A 18 23.88 14.61 -2.60
N ARG A 19 22.81 13.87 -2.30
CA ARG A 19 21.56 13.87 -3.07
C ARG A 19 20.36 13.63 -2.15
N PRO A 20 19.18 14.22 -2.44
CA PRO A 20 17.91 13.82 -1.81
C PRO A 20 17.61 12.34 -2.06
N ALA A 21 16.90 11.71 -1.14
CA ALA A 21 16.37 10.35 -1.33
C ALA A 21 15.25 10.33 -2.37
N VAL A 22 14.47 11.43 -2.44
CA VAL A 22 13.51 11.76 -3.50
C VAL A 22 13.74 13.21 -3.86
N ASP A 23 13.97 13.50 -5.14
CA ASP A 23 14.29 14.86 -5.63
C ASP A 23 13.22 15.34 -6.62
N ARG A 24 12.45 16.34 -6.19
CA ARG A 24 11.43 17.04 -6.98
C ARG A 24 10.55 16.11 -7.80
N LEU A 25 10.01 15.08 -7.13
CA LEU A 25 9.09 14.13 -7.76
C LEU A 25 7.84 14.86 -8.22
N ASN A 26 7.59 14.84 -9.54
CA ASN A 26 6.36 15.30 -10.17
C ASN A 26 5.67 14.09 -10.79
N LEU A 27 4.51 13.72 -10.24
CA LEU A 27 3.80 12.52 -10.66
C LEU A 27 2.32 12.67 -10.37
N ASP A 28 1.50 12.58 -11.42
CA ASP A 28 0.06 12.53 -11.31
C ASP A 28 -0.43 11.09 -11.52
N ILE A 29 -1.33 10.63 -10.66
CA ILE A 29 -1.94 9.31 -10.69
C ILE A 29 -3.45 9.52 -10.78
N ALA A 30 -4.06 8.94 -11.80
CA ALA A 30 -5.49 9.07 -12.05
C ALA A 30 -6.32 8.32 -11.01
N ASP A 31 -7.58 8.70 -10.88
CA ASP A 31 -8.53 7.98 -10.03
C ASP A 31 -8.72 6.55 -10.52
N GLY A 32 -8.58 5.58 -9.62
CA GLY A 32 -8.67 4.14 -9.92
C GLY A 32 -7.44 3.55 -10.63
N GLU A 33 -6.42 4.33 -10.95
CA GLU A 33 -5.20 3.86 -11.61
C GLU A 33 -4.38 2.92 -10.72
N PHE A 34 -3.85 1.85 -11.31
CA PHE A 34 -2.82 1.01 -10.73
C PHE A 34 -1.45 1.45 -11.22
N LEU A 35 -0.78 2.32 -10.46
CA LEU A 35 0.57 2.77 -10.77
C LEU A 35 1.62 1.88 -10.11
N VAL A 36 2.62 1.44 -10.88
CA VAL A 36 3.77 0.70 -10.37
C VAL A 36 5.02 1.56 -10.38
N LEU A 37 5.66 1.71 -9.22
CA LEU A 37 6.96 2.36 -9.06
C LEU A 37 8.08 1.30 -9.12
N VAL A 38 8.98 1.41 -10.08
CA VAL A 38 10.13 0.52 -10.26
C VAL A 38 11.44 1.29 -10.23
N GLY A 39 12.53 0.57 -10.05
CA GLY A 39 13.89 1.11 -10.09
C GLY A 39 14.85 0.33 -9.21
N PRO A 40 16.15 0.63 -9.25
CA PRO A 40 17.17 -0.03 -8.44
C PRO A 40 16.90 0.09 -6.92
N SER A 41 17.53 -0.77 -6.12
CA SER A 41 17.48 -0.64 -4.67
C SER A 41 18.05 0.72 -4.23
N GLY A 42 17.38 1.35 -3.27
CA GLY A 42 17.78 2.66 -2.74
C GLY A 42 17.47 3.86 -3.65
N CYS A 43 16.74 3.69 -4.76
CA CYS A 43 16.41 4.80 -5.66
C CYS A 43 15.24 5.70 -5.21
N GLY A 44 14.64 5.45 -4.03
CA GLY A 44 13.59 6.32 -3.46
C GLY A 44 12.16 5.81 -3.57
N LYS A 45 11.89 4.62 -4.13
CA LYS A 45 10.52 4.05 -4.30
C LYS A 45 9.74 3.96 -2.98
N SER A 46 10.25 3.19 -2.03
CA SER A 46 9.61 3.03 -0.71
C SER A 46 9.54 4.35 0.05
N THR A 47 10.52 5.24 -0.14
CA THR A 47 10.49 6.59 0.44
C THR A 47 9.33 7.40 -0.14
N SER A 48 9.15 7.43 -1.46
CA SER A 48 8.03 8.10 -2.12
C SER A 48 6.68 7.56 -1.66
N LEU A 49 6.56 6.23 -1.56
CA LEU A 49 5.35 5.58 -1.05
C LEU A 49 5.05 5.96 0.41
N ARG A 50 6.08 6.00 1.27
CA ARG A 50 5.96 6.40 2.68
C ARG A 50 5.65 7.89 2.84
N MET A 51 6.17 8.76 1.95
CA MET A 51 5.77 10.16 1.90
C MET A 51 4.28 10.30 1.59
N LEU A 52 3.74 9.54 0.61
CA LEU A 52 2.31 9.49 0.31
C LEU A 52 1.49 9.03 1.51
N ALA A 53 1.94 7.97 2.20
CA ALA A 53 1.28 7.45 3.39
C ALA A 53 1.44 8.34 4.65
N GLY A 54 2.29 9.39 4.59
CA GLY A 54 2.58 10.27 5.74
C GLY A 54 3.53 9.67 6.77
N LEU A 55 4.19 8.57 6.45
CA LEU A 55 5.17 7.91 7.30
C LEU A 55 6.58 8.50 7.19
N GLU A 56 6.82 9.25 6.10
CA GLU A 56 8.02 10.07 5.89
C GLU A 56 7.58 11.49 5.60
N PRO A 57 8.26 12.51 6.16
CA PRO A 57 7.94 13.89 5.86
C PRO A 57 8.30 14.25 4.43
N THR A 58 7.61 15.24 3.89
CA THR A 58 7.93 15.91 2.63
C THR A 58 8.67 17.21 2.96
N ASP A 59 9.97 17.26 2.64
CA ASP A 59 10.82 18.41 3.00
C ASP A 59 10.62 19.60 2.04
N ARG A 60 10.23 19.34 0.79
CA ARG A 60 9.90 20.34 -0.24
C ARG A 60 8.78 19.84 -1.13
N GLY A 61 8.06 20.78 -1.76
CA GLY A 61 6.93 20.47 -2.61
C GLY A 61 5.69 20.05 -1.82
N SER A 62 4.74 19.42 -2.49
CA SER A 62 3.48 19.01 -1.88
C SER A 62 3.00 17.63 -2.38
N ILE A 63 2.11 17.00 -1.60
CA ILE A 63 1.41 15.78 -1.98
C ILE A 63 -0.08 16.03 -1.79
N ARG A 64 -0.88 15.68 -2.81
CA ARG A 64 -2.33 15.82 -2.76
C ARG A 64 -3.02 14.50 -3.00
N ILE A 65 -4.15 14.28 -2.31
CA ILE A 65 -5.04 13.14 -2.49
C ILE A 65 -6.45 13.69 -2.72
N GLY A 66 -7.07 13.38 -3.86
CA GLY A 66 -8.37 13.91 -4.24
C GLY A 66 -8.39 15.44 -4.28
N GLY A 67 -7.29 16.07 -4.71
CA GLY A 67 -7.11 17.52 -4.72
C GLY A 67 -6.78 18.17 -3.37
N LYS A 68 -6.94 17.45 -2.25
CA LYS A 68 -6.63 17.96 -0.90
C LYS A 68 -5.14 17.80 -0.62
N ASP A 69 -4.49 18.88 -0.17
CA ASP A 69 -3.09 18.82 0.29
C ASP A 69 -2.99 18.03 1.59
N VAL A 70 -2.14 17.00 1.58
CA VAL A 70 -1.88 16.11 2.73
C VAL A 70 -0.44 16.18 3.22
N THR A 71 0.34 17.14 2.76
CA THR A 71 1.80 17.22 2.98
C THR A 71 2.18 17.16 4.46
N GLY A 72 1.52 17.95 5.33
CA GLY A 72 1.77 17.94 6.77
C GLY A 72 0.77 17.11 7.59
N VAL A 73 -0.13 16.36 6.93
CA VAL A 73 -1.19 15.60 7.60
C VAL A 73 -0.64 14.29 8.16
N SER A 74 -1.05 13.90 9.37
CA SER A 74 -0.62 12.66 9.99
C SER A 74 -1.10 11.41 9.21
N PRO A 75 -0.39 10.26 9.32
CA PRO A 75 -0.81 9.03 8.62
C PRO A 75 -2.22 8.55 8.98
N SER A 76 -2.66 8.78 10.23
CA SER A 76 -3.99 8.40 10.70
C SER A 76 -5.13 9.19 10.05
N ASP A 77 -4.83 10.41 9.63
CA ASP A 77 -5.80 11.37 9.09
C ASP A 77 -5.79 11.43 7.56
N ARG A 78 -4.87 10.69 6.94
CA ARG A 78 -4.86 10.44 5.49
C ARG A 78 -5.77 9.26 5.18
N ASP A 79 -6.55 9.38 4.13
CA ASP A 79 -7.39 8.27 3.66
C ASP A 79 -6.58 7.28 2.79
N VAL A 80 -5.54 6.72 3.41
CA VAL A 80 -4.58 5.79 2.78
C VAL A 80 -4.50 4.52 3.61
N ALA A 81 -4.45 3.37 2.95
CA ALA A 81 -4.09 2.10 3.59
C ALA A 81 -2.75 1.60 3.03
N MET A 82 -1.89 1.10 3.91
CA MET A 82 -0.57 0.59 3.52
C MET A 82 -0.42 -0.89 3.83
N VAL A 83 0.08 -1.63 2.84
CA VAL A 83 0.54 -3.01 2.97
C VAL A 83 2.06 -3.00 2.96
N PHE A 84 2.65 -3.42 4.07
CA PHE A 84 4.10 -3.44 4.27
C PHE A 84 4.72 -4.74 3.76
N GLN A 85 5.98 -4.69 3.38
CA GLN A 85 6.79 -5.82 2.94
C GLN A 85 6.79 -7.00 3.93
N ASN A 86 6.81 -6.72 5.23
CA ASN A 86 6.78 -7.71 6.31
C ASN A 86 5.37 -8.01 6.85
N TYR A 87 4.32 -7.60 6.09
CA TYR A 87 2.91 -7.73 6.44
C TYR A 87 2.45 -7.00 7.71
N ALA A 88 3.33 -6.72 8.66
CA ALA A 88 3.09 -6.01 9.93
C ALA A 88 1.84 -6.53 10.69
N LEU A 89 1.62 -7.84 10.71
CA LEU A 89 0.49 -8.46 11.42
C LEU A 89 0.71 -8.45 12.93
N TYR A 90 -0.37 -8.28 13.69
CA TYR A 90 -0.37 -8.43 15.14
C TYR A 90 -0.36 -9.92 15.49
N PRO A 91 0.75 -10.47 16.04
CA PRO A 91 0.93 -11.92 16.18
C PRO A 91 -0.02 -12.56 17.19
N ASN A 92 -0.48 -11.81 18.17
CA ASN A 92 -1.37 -12.27 19.23
C ASN A 92 -2.87 -12.21 18.85
N MET A 93 -3.21 -11.53 17.75
CA MET A 93 -4.57 -11.37 17.26
C MET A 93 -4.91 -12.43 16.21
N SER A 94 -6.17 -12.87 16.17
CA SER A 94 -6.67 -13.72 15.08
C SER A 94 -6.71 -12.94 13.75
N VAL A 95 -6.98 -13.64 12.64
CA VAL A 95 -7.20 -13.00 11.33
C VAL A 95 -8.32 -11.97 11.40
N ALA A 96 -9.47 -12.35 11.97
CA ALA A 96 -10.59 -11.42 12.15
C ALA A 96 -10.20 -10.18 12.96
N GLN A 97 -9.51 -10.38 14.09
CA GLN A 97 -9.05 -9.28 14.94
C GLN A 97 -8.00 -8.39 14.23
N ASN A 98 -7.09 -8.99 13.46
CA ASN A 98 -6.16 -8.21 12.64
C ASN A 98 -6.90 -7.31 11.65
N MET A 99 -7.95 -7.82 11.00
CA MET A 99 -8.75 -7.04 10.04
C MET A 99 -9.59 -5.97 10.74
N SER A 100 -10.23 -6.28 11.89
CA SER A 100 -11.15 -5.38 12.59
C SER A 100 -10.46 -4.25 13.33
N PHE A 101 -9.21 -4.41 13.76
CA PHE A 101 -8.49 -3.53 14.68
C PHE A 101 -8.57 -2.04 14.34
N ALA A 102 -8.38 -1.68 13.06
CA ALA A 102 -8.42 -0.29 12.64
C ALA A 102 -9.83 0.33 12.73
N LEU A 103 -10.87 -0.48 12.50
CA LEU A 103 -12.27 -0.05 12.61
C LEU A 103 -12.69 0.08 14.07
N GLU A 104 -12.22 -0.82 14.94
CA GLU A 104 -12.46 -0.75 16.39
C GLU A 104 -11.85 0.53 16.99
N ASN A 105 -10.61 0.88 16.61
CA ASN A 105 -9.98 2.13 17.03
C ASN A 105 -10.74 3.38 16.57
N ARG A 106 -11.42 3.30 15.41
CA ARG A 106 -12.30 4.37 14.90
C ARG A 106 -13.70 4.33 15.50
N LYS A 107 -13.98 3.43 16.45
CA LYS A 107 -15.26 3.24 17.13
C LYS A 107 -16.42 2.96 16.17
N VAL A 108 -16.15 2.26 15.07
CA VAL A 108 -17.18 1.79 14.13
C VAL A 108 -18.11 0.78 14.85
N PRO A 109 -19.43 0.78 14.59
CA PRO A 109 -20.36 -0.17 15.22
C PRO A 109 -19.95 -1.63 14.97
N LYS A 110 -20.07 -2.49 15.99
CA LYS A 110 -19.66 -3.91 15.92
C LYS A 110 -20.34 -4.68 14.79
N SER A 111 -21.62 -4.40 14.51
CA SER A 111 -22.35 -5.03 13.40
C SER A 111 -21.72 -4.70 12.04
N GLU A 112 -21.33 -3.45 11.84
CA GLU A 112 -20.67 -2.98 10.61
C GLU A 112 -19.26 -3.58 10.48
N ILE A 113 -18.47 -3.60 11.57
CA ILE A 113 -17.16 -4.26 11.59
C ILE A 113 -17.28 -5.72 11.16
N LYS A 114 -18.23 -6.46 11.73
CA LYS A 114 -18.47 -7.86 11.39
C LYS A 114 -18.79 -8.04 9.90
N SER A 115 -19.67 -7.21 9.36
CA SER A 115 -20.03 -7.23 7.93
C SER A 115 -18.82 -6.97 7.02
N ARG A 116 -18.07 -5.91 7.29
CA ARG A 116 -16.88 -5.54 6.50
C ARG A 116 -15.77 -6.60 6.56
N VAL A 117 -15.53 -7.18 7.74
CA VAL A 117 -14.54 -8.27 7.91
C VAL A 117 -14.97 -9.52 7.13
N GLN A 118 -16.25 -9.90 7.19
CA GLN A 118 -16.76 -11.04 6.43
C GLN A 118 -16.68 -10.82 4.92
N GLU A 119 -17.01 -9.63 4.45
CA GLU A 119 -16.89 -9.28 3.03
C GLU A 119 -15.45 -9.32 2.56
N ALA A 120 -14.52 -8.72 3.31
CA ALA A 120 -13.09 -8.79 3.01
C ALA A 120 -12.58 -10.24 3.02
N ALA A 121 -12.99 -11.05 3.99
CA ALA A 121 -12.62 -12.46 4.04
C ALA A 121 -13.13 -13.23 2.83
N LYS A 122 -14.36 -12.99 2.37
CA LYS A 122 -14.93 -13.60 1.17
C LYS A 122 -14.18 -13.18 -0.10
N ILE A 123 -13.85 -11.90 -0.23
CA ILE A 123 -13.06 -11.38 -1.36
C ILE A 123 -11.69 -12.08 -1.44
N LEU A 124 -11.08 -12.33 -0.27
CA LEU A 124 -9.74 -12.90 -0.12
C LEU A 124 -9.74 -14.43 0.01
N GLN A 125 -10.91 -15.09 0.01
CA GLN A 125 -11.07 -16.54 0.24
C GLN A 125 -10.40 -16.98 1.55
N MET A 126 -10.79 -16.35 2.65
CA MET A 126 -10.21 -16.54 3.97
C MET A 126 -11.24 -16.78 5.07
N GLU A 127 -12.50 -17.09 4.70
CA GLU A 127 -13.60 -17.27 5.65
C GLU A 127 -13.27 -18.33 6.72
N ASP A 128 -12.71 -19.47 6.30
CA ASP A 128 -12.35 -20.58 7.18
C ASP A 128 -11.11 -20.33 8.05
N LEU A 129 -10.45 -19.18 7.88
CA LEU A 129 -9.20 -18.83 8.56
C LEU A 129 -9.37 -17.69 9.57
N LEU A 130 -10.56 -17.12 9.72
CA LEU A 130 -10.82 -15.92 10.53
C LEU A 130 -10.39 -16.08 12.00
N ASP A 131 -10.49 -17.26 12.56
CA ASP A 131 -10.15 -17.55 13.96
C ASP A 131 -8.67 -17.94 14.15
N ARG A 132 -7.92 -18.14 13.06
CA ARG A 132 -6.51 -18.52 13.15
C ARG A 132 -5.63 -17.32 13.51
N LYS A 133 -4.50 -17.58 14.17
CA LYS A 133 -3.43 -16.61 14.43
C LYS A 133 -2.40 -16.63 13.30
N PRO A 134 -1.66 -15.52 13.06
CA PRO A 134 -0.65 -15.41 12.02
C PRO A 134 0.40 -16.53 12.01
N ALA A 135 0.78 -17.05 13.18
CA ALA A 135 1.72 -18.16 13.30
C ALA A 135 1.26 -19.44 12.59
N ASN A 136 -0.05 -19.65 12.45
CA ASN A 136 -0.67 -20.83 11.85
C ASN A 136 -1.06 -20.60 10.38
N LEU A 137 -0.48 -19.60 9.72
CA LEU A 137 -0.76 -19.23 8.34
C LEU A 137 0.48 -19.38 7.46
N SER A 138 0.27 -19.75 6.19
CA SER A 138 1.31 -19.68 5.16
C SER A 138 1.69 -18.22 4.83
N GLY A 139 2.81 -18.02 4.13
CA GLY A 139 3.23 -16.69 3.68
C GLY A 139 2.15 -15.95 2.88
N GLY A 140 1.55 -16.61 1.89
CA GLY A 140 0.47 -16.02 1.10
C GLY A 140 -0.82 -15.79 1.88
N GLN A 141 -1.12 -16.61 2.89
CA GLN A 141 -2.24 -16.35 3.79
C GLN A 141 -1.97 -15.12 4.66
N ARG A 142 -0.76 -14.96 5.21
CA ARG A 142 -0.37 -13.75 5.96
C ARG A 142 -0.48 -12.49 5.12
N GLN A 143 -0.04 -12.57 3.86
CA GLN A 143 -0.20 -11.45 2.93
C GLN A 143 -1.68 -11.10 2.70
N ARG A 144 -2.54 -12.09 2.46
CA ARG A 144 -3.98 -11.84 2.30
C ARG A 144 -4.60 -11.20 3.55
N VAL A 145 -4.16 -11.57 4.76
CA VAL A 145 -4.58 -10.89 5.99
C VAL A 145 -4.16 -9.41 5.98
N ALA A 146 -2.91 -9.11 5.58
CA ALA A 146 -2.45 -7.72 5.47
C ALA A 146 -3.27 -6.91 4.46
N MET A 147 -3.65 -7.53 3.33
CA MET A 147 -4.57 -6.92 2.37
C MET A 147 -5.97 -6.71 2.96
N GLY A 148 -6.48 -7.69 3.71
CA GLY A 148 -7.78 -7.59 4.40
C GLY A 148 -7.83 -6.42 5.37
N ARG A 149 -6.76 -6.19 6.14
CA ARG A 149 -6.62 -5.00 7.01
C ARG A 149 -6.75 -3.68 6.26
N ALA A 150 -6.26 -3.65 5.02
CA ALA A 150 -6.33 -2.47 4.17
C ALA A 150 -7.74 -2.32 3.55
N ILE A 151 -8.33 -3.41 3.06
CA ILE A 151 -9.65 -3.43 2.38
C ILE A 151 -10.78 -2.99 3.31
N VAL A 152 -10.83 -3.51 4.54
CA VAL A 152 -11.92 -3.20 5.50
C VAL A 152 -12.03 -1.70 5.82
N ARG A 153 -10.98 -0.92 5.55
CA ARG A 153 -10.96 0.54 5.75
C ARG A 153 -11.58 1.31 4.60
N GLU A 154 -11.76 0.66 3.43
CA GLU A 154 -12.23 1.31 2.20
C GLU A 154 -11.47 2.60 1.89
N PRO A 155 -10.14 2.56 1.79
CA PRO A 155 -9.33 3.76 1.65
C PRO A 155 -9.48 4.39 0.26
N ALA A 156 -9.23 5.69 0.15
CA ALA A 156 -9.16 6.38 -1.13
C ALA A 156 -7.94 5.93 -1.97
N VAL A 157 -6.84 5.56 -1.30
CA VAL A 157 -5.59 5.11 -1.96
C VAL A 157 -5.00 3.90 -1.25
N PHE A 158 -4.63 2.88 -2.02
CA PHE A 158 -3.79 1.76 -1.56
C PHE A 158 -2.32 2.01 -1.83
N CYS A 159 -1.49 1.84 -0.81
CA CYS A 159 -0.03 1.85 -0.90
C CYS A 159 0.51 0.45 -0.60
N MET A 160 1.30 -0.14 -1.52
CA MET A 160 1.87 -1.49 -1.37
C MET A 160 3.40 -1.45 -1.52
N ASP A 161 4.12 -1.68 -0.43
CA ASP A 161 5.60 -1.66 -0.38
C ASP A 161 6.16 -3.07 -0.52
N GLU A 162 6.54 -3.48 -1.73
CA GLU A 162 7.10 -4.78 -2.09
C GLU A 162 6.33 -5.99 -1.50
N PRO A 163 5.00 -6.07 -1.64
CA PRO A 163 4.19 -7.04 -0.89
C PRO A 163 4.46 -8.50 -1.26
N LEU A 164 5.09 -8.77 -2.40
CA LEU A 164 5.36 -10.13 -2.89
C LEU A 164 6.80 -10.60 -2.65
N SER A 165 7.68 -9.74 -2.14
CA SER A 165 9.12 -10.03 -2.01
C SER A 165 9.45 -11.24 -1.14
N ASN A 166 8.63 -11.52 -0.11
CA ASN A 166 8.82 -12.60 0.85
C ASN A 166 8.12 -13.92 0.46
N LEU A 167 7.62 -14.03 -0.78
CA LEU A 167 6.95 -15.22 -1.28
C LEU A 167 7.86 -16.05 -2.19
N ASP A 168 7.70 -17.37 -2.17
CA ASP A 168 8.30 -18.24 -3.17
C ASP A 168 7.74 -17.97 -4.58
N ALA A 169 8.46 -18.41 -5.61
CA ALA A 169 8.13 -18.08 -7.01
C ALA A 169 6.71 -18.55 -7.41
N LYS A 170 6.27 -19.74 -6.99
CA LYS A 170 4.96 -20.29 -7.35
C LYS A 170 3.84 -19.46 -6.71
N LEU A 171 3.99 -19.17 -5.43
CA LEU A 171 3.03 -18.38 -4.67
C LEU A 171 2.98 -16.93 -5.15
N ARG A 172 4.13 -16.36 -5.54
CA ARG A 172 4.21 -15.01 -6.11
C ARG A 172 3.37 -14.86 -7.38
N VAL A 173 3.43 -15.83 -8.30
CA VAL A 173 2.63 -15.81 -9.54
C VAL A 173 1.13 -15.81 -9.24
N SER A 174 0.66 -16.71 -8.38
CA SER A 174 -0.77 -16.80 -8.03
C SER A 174 -1.25 -15.55 -7.28
N THR A 175 -0.44 -15.01 -6.37
CA THR A 175 -0.80 -13.85 -5.57
C THR A 175 -0.80 -12.56 -6.41
N ARG A 176 0.09 -12.44 -7.40
CA ARG A 176 0.08 -11.34 -8.37
C ARG A 176 -1.27 -11.22 -9.05
N ALA A 177 -1.78 -12.33 -9.61
CA ALA A 177 -3.09 -12.36 -10.24
C ALA A 177 -4.22 -11.97 -9.25
N GLN A 178 -4.14 -12.42 -8.00
CA GLN A 178 -5.12 -12.06 -6.97
C GLN A 178 -5.12 -10.56 -6.65
N ILE A 179 -3.94 -9.93 -6.54
CA ILE A 179 -3.82 -8.48 -6.29
C ILE A 179 -4.41 -7.68 -7.46
N SER A 180 -4.06 -8.01 -8.69
CA SER A 180 -4.59 -7.31 -9.88
C SER A 180 -6.11 -7.44 -9.99
N ASN A 181 -6.65 -8.65 -9.76
CA ASN A 181 -8.10 -8.87 -9.79
C ASN A 181 -8.80 -8.11 -8.64
N LEU A 182 -8.18 -8.08 -7.47
CA LEU A 182 -8.71 -7.35 -6.32
C LEU A 182 -8.79 -5.86 -6.61
N GLN A 183 -7.71 -5.26 -7.10
CA GLN A 183 -7.67 -3.84 -7.41
C GLN A 183 -8.72 -3.46 -8.46
N ARG A 184 -8.84 -4.26 -9.56
CA ARG A 184 -9.88 -4.05 -10.58
C ARG A 184 -11.30 -4.11 -10.01
N ARG A 185 -11.55 -5.05 -9.07
CA ARG A 185 -12.85 -5.19 -8.41
C ARG A 185 -13.17 -4.01 -7.49
N LEU A 186 -12.17 -3.50 -6.78
CA LEU A 186 -12.33 -2.38 -5.84
C LEU A 186 -12.30 -1.03 -6.56
N GLY A 187 -11.61 -0.93 -7.71
CA GLY A 187 -11.41 0.30 -8.46
C GLY A 187 -10.58 1.35 -7.71
N THR A 188 -9.96 1.00 -6.57
CA THR A 188 -9.23 1.94 -5.72
C THR A 188 -7.89 2.30 -6.33
N THR A 189 -7.55 3.59 -6.34
CA THR A 189 -6.24 4.09 -6.76
C THR A 189 -5.13 3.38 -5.99
N THR A 190 -4.17 2.80 -6.70
CA THR A 190 -3.15 1.96 -6.10
C THR A 190 -1.75 2.39 -6.51
N VAL A 191 -0.86 2.55 -5.54
CA VAL A 191 0.57 2.78 -5.75
C VAL A 191 1.32 1.56 -5.24
N TYR A 192 1.94 0.85 -6.15
CA TYR A 192 2.62 -0.41 -5.90
C TYR A 192 4.13 -0.26 -6.13
N VAL A 193 4.95 -0.61 -5.15
CA VAL A 193 6.41 -0.60 -5.25
C VAL A 193 6.92 -2.01 -5.45
N THR A 194 7.79 -2.19 -6.44
CA THR A 194 8.50 -3.45 -6.68
C THR A 194 9.88 -3.21 -7.30
N HIS A 195 10.75 -4.20 -7.19
CA HIS A 195 11.99 -4.30 -7.96
C HIS A 195 11.89 -5.36 -9.08
N ASP A 196 10.76 -6.08 -9.16
CA ASP A 196 10.50 -7.12 -10.17
C ASP A 196 9.85 -6.51 -11.41
N GLN A 197 10.56 -6.53 -12.53
CA GLN A 197 10.07 -6.01 -13.82
C GLN A 197 8.83 -6.76 -14.32
N THR A 198 8.75 -8.07 -14.05
CA THR A 198 7.58 -8.88 -14.47
C THR A 198 6.33 -8.45 -13.72
N GLU A 199 6.45 -8.11 -12.43
CA GLU A 199 5.33 -7.56 -11.67
C GLU A 199 4.86 -6.23 -12.29
N ALA A 200 5.80 -5.34 -12.56
CA ALA A 200 5.50 -4.03 -13.13
C ALA A 200 4.76 -4.14 -14.48
N MET A 201 5.25 -4.98 -15.36
CA MET A 201 4.68 -5.12 -16.72
C MET A 201 3.35 -5.88 -16.77
N THR A 202 3.01 -6.62 -15.71
CA THR A 202 1.81 -7.49 -15.71
C THR A 202 0.68 -7.00 -14.82
N MET A 203 0.95 -6.10 -13.88
CA MET A 203 -0.03 -5.66 -12.88
C MET A 203 -0.51 -4.23 -13.10
N GLY A 204 0.41 -3.32 -13.47
CA GLY A 204 0.13 -1.89 -13.52
C GLY A 204 -0.54 -1.45 -14.82
N ASP A 205 -1.38 -0.43 -14.71
CA ASP A 205 -1.86 0.32 -15.88
C ASP A 205 -0.74 1.22 -16.42
N ARG A 206 0.12 1.71 -15.53
CA ARG A 206 1.29 2.53 -15.86
C ARG A 206 2.46 2.20 -14.94
N VAL A 207 3.67 2.33 -15.48
CA VAL A 207 4.93 2.12 -14.76
C VAL A 207 5.68 3.44 -14.69
N ALA A 208 6.10 3.83 -13.48
CA ALA A 208 6.96 4.97 -13.24
C ALA A 208 8.34 4.47 -12.77
N VAL A 209 9.38 4.90 -13.47
CA VAL A 209 10.77 4.47 -13.20
C VAL A 209 11.48 5.52 -12.36
N LEU A 210 11.93 5.14 -11.16
CA LEU A 210 12.79 6.00 -10.35
C LEU A 210 14.25 5.56 -10.46
N ASN A 211 15.12 6.56 -10.61
CA ASN A 211 16.56 6.36 -10.57
C ASN A 211 17.22 7.47 -9.74
N ALA A 212 17.98 7.08 -8.71
CA ALA A 212 18.68 8.03 -7.82
C ALA A 212 17.80 9.20 -7.30
N GLY A 213 16.57 8.91 -6.92
CA GLY A 213 15.61 9.87 -6.38
C GLY A 213 14.80 10.65 -7.42
N VAL A 214 15.07 10.46 -8.71
CA VAL A 214 14.45 11.21 -9.82
C VAL A 214 13.58 10.30 -10.67
N LEU A 215 12.40 10.77 -11.05
CA LEU A 215 11.52 10.14 -12.03
C LEU A 215 12.14 10.30 -13.44
N GLN A 216 12.14 9.20 -14.22
CA GLN A 216 12.72 9.15 -15.57
C GLN A 216 11.67 9.38 -16.64
#